data_20e2708d40c02aba7248702eb3abf1e8
#
_entry.id   20e2708d40c02aba7248702eb3abf1e8
#
_cell.length_a   1.000
_cell.length_b   1.000
_cell.length_c   1.000
_cell.angle_alpha   90.00
_cell.angle_beta   90.00
_cell.angle_gamma   90.00
#
_symmetry.space_group_name_H-M   'P 1'
#
loop_
_entity.id
_entity.type
_entity.pdbx_description
1 polymer ?
#
loop_
_entity_poly.entity_id
_entity_poly.type
_entity_poly.pdbx_seq_one_letter_code
_entity_poly.pdbx_strand_id
1 'polypeptide(L)'
;SLDSVSDRDHIVELLSTASLSMVHLSRFAEDMIIFNSGEANFVELSDRVTSGSSLMPQKKNPDACELIRGKAGRVMGALTGMLMTLKGLPLAYNKDMQEDKEGIFDALDTWQDCVDMATFVLDELKVNTDRTREAALKGYSNATELADYLVAKGVPFRDSHHIVGETVVYAIEKGKALEDLTIPEFRQFSDVVGDDVYDILSLQSCLDKRCAKGGVSPLRVAEAIAEAKARLA
;
A
#
# COMPACT_ATOMS: atom_id res chain seq x y z
N SER A 1 -9.84 -15.39 -42.46
CA SER A 1 -10.43 -14.09 -42.83
C SER A 1 -11.56 -13.66 -41.89
N LEU A 2 -12.28 -14.58 -41.25
CA LEU A 2 -13.29 -14.21 -40.24
C LEU A 2 -12.65 -13.49 -39.06
N ASP A 3 -11.58 -14.01 -38.48
CA ASP A 3 -10.85 -13.40 -37.36
C ASP A 3 -10.35 -11.99 -37.70
N SER A 4 -9.75 -11.83 -38.89
CA SER A 4 -9.18 -10.52 -39.28
C SER A 4 -10.20 -9.38 -39.34
N VAL A 5 -11.50 -9.69 -39.50
CA VAL A 5 -12.55 -8.65 -39.56
C VAL A 5 -13.40 -8.56 -38.31
N SER A 6 -13.44 -9.62 -37.49
CA SER A 6 -14.34 -9.71 -36.33
C SER A 6 -13.63 -9.74 -34.98
N ASP A 7 -12.33 -10.04 -34.95
CA ASP A 7 -11.59 -10.13 -33.70
C ASP A 7 -11.29 -8.74 -33.11
N ARG A 8 -11.54 -8.60 -31.81
CA ARG A 8 -11.20 -7.45 -30.96
C ARG A 8 -10.58 -7.88 -29.63
N ASP A 9 -10.12 -9.11 -29.53
CA ASP A 9 -9.53 -9.65 -28.31
C ASP A 9 -8.34 -8.81 -27.85
N HIS A 10 -7.53 -8.31 -28.78
CA HIS A 10 -6.43 -7.40 -28.46
C HIS A 10 -6.87 -6.10 -27.76
N ILE A 11 -8.06 -5.57 -28.07
CA ILE A 11 -8.63 -4.39 -27.41
C ILE A 11 -9.10 -4.76 -26.00
N VAL A 12 -9.78 -5.90 -25.85
CA VAL A 12 -10.23 -6.41 -24.55
C VAL A 12 -9.04 -6.70 -23.64
N GLU A 13 -7.99 -7.31 -24.15
CA GLU A 13 -6.76 -7.60 -23.41
C GLU A 13 -6.08 -6.31 -22.94
N LEU A 14 -5.95 -5.31 -23.82
CA LEU A 14 -5.36 -4.02 -23.50
C LEU A 14 -6.18 -3.26 -22.43
N LEU A 15 -7.50 -3.20 -22.61
CA LEU A 15 -8.40 -2.57 -21.63
C LEU A 15 -8.42 -3.32 -20.29
N SER A 16 -8.30 -4.64 -20.30
CA SER A 16 -8.17 -5.46 -19.08
C SER A 16 -6.87 -5.13 -18.34
N THR A 17 -5.76 -5.02 -19.05
CA THR A 17 -4.46 -4.63 -18.50
C THR A 17 -4.49 -3.22 -17.95
N ALA A 18 -5.05 -2.27 -18.67
CA ALA A 18 -5.24 -0.90 -18.24
C ALA A 18 -6.12 -0.83 -16.97
N SER A 19 -7.22 -1.57 -16.94
CA SER A 19 -8.12 -1.65 -15.79
C SER A 19 -7.41 -2.18 -14.54
N LEU A 20 -6.63 -3.26 -14.68
CA LEU A 20 -5.85 -3.82 -13.58
C LEU A 20 -4.79 -2.81 -13.08
N SER A 21 -4.10 -2.14 -13.99
CA SER A 21 -3.15 -1.07 -13.66
C SER A 21 -3.82 0.07 -12.90
N MET A 22 -5.00 0.50 -13.35
CA MET A 22 -5.77 1.55 -12.68
C MET A 22 -6.24 1.15 -11.27
N VAL A 23 -6.54 -0.13 -11.04
CA VAL A 23 -6.82 -0.63 -9.67
C VAL A 23 -5.59 -0.47 -8.77
N HIS A 24 -4.38 -0.77 -9.26
CA HIS A 24 -3.16 -0.56 -8.49
C HIS A 24 -2.88 0.93 -8.25
N LEU A 25 -3.04 1.77 -9.27
CA LEU A 25 -2.89 3.23 -9.14
C LEU A 25 -3.91 3.82 -8.16
N SER A 26 -5.15 3.33 -8.16
CA SER A 26 -6.20 3.72 -7.21
C SER A 26 -5.81 3.41 -5.76
N ARG A 27 -5.21 2.23 -5.51
CA ARG A 27 -4.73 1.86 -4.17
C ARG A 27 -3.54 2.72 -3.74
N PHE A 28 -2.59 2.96 -4.63
CA PHE A 28 -1.50 3.90 -4.40
C PHE A 28 -2.03 5.30 -4.04
N ALA A 29 -2.98 5.80 -4.82
CA ALA A 29 -3.58 7.11 -4.59
C ALA A 29 -4.29 7.20 -3.22
N GLU A 30 -5.01 6.14 -2.82
CA GLU A 30 -5.65 6.06 -1.50
C GLU A 30 -4.64 6.14 -0.36
N ASP A 31 -3.53 5.38 -0.45
CA ASP A 31 -2.47 5.45 0.55
C ASP A 31 -1.88 6.87 0.64
N MET A 32 -1.66 7.54 -0.49
CA MET A 32 -1.15 8.92 -0.50
C MET A 32 -2.14 9.91 0.13
N ILE A 33 -3.44 9.75 -0.11
CA ILE A 33 -4.50 10.57 0.50
C ILE A 33 -4.49 10.40 2.03
N ILE A 34 -4.47 9.15 2.50
CA ILE A 34 -4.44 8.83 3.93
C ILE A 34 -3.15 9.37 4.56
N PHE A 35 -1.99 9.09 3.96
CA PHE A 35 -0.68 9.47 4.50
C PHE A 35 -0.46 10.98 4.52
N ASN A 36 -1.09 11.73 3.60
CA ASN A 36 -1.04 13.20 3.55
C ASN A 36 -2.09 13.86 4.46
N SER A 37 -3.02 13.10 5.05
CA SER A 37 -4.04 13.67 5.95
C SER A 37 -3.39 14.32 7.18
N GLY A 38 -4.08 15.30 7.77
CA GLY A 38 -3.60 15.98 8.99
C GLY A 38 -3.43 15.01 10.17
N GLU A 39 -4.25 13.97 10.23
CA GLU A 39 -4.22 12.94 11.27
C GLU A 39 -2.98 12.03 11.13
N ALA A 40 -2.69 11.56 9.92
CA ALA A 40 -1.52 10.72 9.66
C ALA A 40 -0.24 11.56 9.56
N ASN A 41 -0.22 12.53 8.66
CA ASN A 41 0.91 13.42 8.39
C ASN A 41 2.23 12.66 8.17
N PHE A 42 2.16 11.55 7.42
CA PHE A 42 3.33 10.71 7.11
C PHE A 42 4.08 11.20 5.89
N VAL A 43 3.37 11.86 4.98
CA VAL A 43 3.93 12.47 3.78
C VAL A 43 3.35 13.87 3.58
N GLU A 44 4.09 14.70 2.83
CA GLU A 44 3.61 15.97 2.30
C GLU A 44 3.64 15.91 0.78
N LEU A 45 2.49 16.14 0.15
CA LEU A 45 2.36 16.31 -1.29
C LEU A 45 2.73 17.72 -1.70
N SER A 46 3.37 17.88 -2.86
CA SER A 46 3.77 19.18 -3.38
C SER A 46 2.57 20.02 -3.84
N ASP A 47 2.75 21.33 -3.91
CA ASP A 47 1.73 22.26 -4.43
C ASP A 47 1.36 22.01 -5.90
N ARG A 48 2.19 21.30 -6.66
CA ARG A 48 1.93 20.97 -8.06
C ARG A 48 0.88 19.87 -8.25
N VAL A 49 0.68 19.04 -7.24
CA VAL A 49 -0.26 17.89 -7.27
C VAL A 49 -1.40 18.04 -6.26
N THR A 50 -1.49 19.21 -5.64
CA THR A 50 -2.54 19.58 -4.69
C THR A 50 -3.24 20.84 -5.13
N SER A 51 -4.48 21.05 -4.70
CA SER A 51 -5.17 22.32 -4.89
C SER A 51 -5.51 23.00 -3.57
N GLY A 52 -5.48 24.32 -3.58
CA GLY A 52 -5.94 25.13 -2.46
C GLY A 52 -7.47 25.18 -2.39
N SER A 53 -7.96 25.75 -1.27
CA SER A 53 -9.38 26.09 -1.15
C SER A 53 -9.56 27.61 -1.29
N SER A 54 -10.57 28.03 -2.05
CA SER A 54 -10.94 29.44 -2.14
C SER A 54 -11.45 30.02 -0.83
N LEU A 55 -11.91 29.17 0.09
CA LEU A 55 -12.47 29.53 1.39
C LEU A 55 -11.47 29.36 2.55
N MET A 56 -10.62 28.36 2.49
CA MET A 56 -9.68 27.98 3.55
C MET A 56 -8.24 28.06 3.04
N PRO A 57 -7.51 29.17 3.27
CA PRO A 57 -6.18 29.39 2.70
C PRO A 57 -5.12 28.32 3.08
N GLN A 58 -5.31 27.67 4.21
CA GLN A 58 -4.40 26.64 4.72
C GLN A 58 -4.67 25.24 4.14
N LYS A 59 -5.80 25.04 3.43
CA LYS A 59 -6.21 23.72 2.95
C LYS A 59 -5.47 23.36 1.67
N LYS A 60 -4.84 22.20 1.68
CA LYS A 60 -4.26 21.53 0.52
C LYS A 60 -5.03 20.24 0.28
N ASN A 61 -5.72 20.15 -0.86
CA ASN A 61 -6.48 18.95 -1.22
C ASN A 61 -5.57 18.04 -2.09
N PRO A 62 -5.54 16.73 -1.88
CA PRO A 62 -4.77 15.80 -2.68
C PRO A 62 -5.47 15.46 -4.01
N ASP A 63 -5.87 16.49 -4.77
CA ASP A 63 -6.76 16.38 -5.94
C ASP A 63 -6.22 15.44 -7.01
N ALA A 64 -4.90 15.45 -7.25
CA ALA A 64 -4.28 14.54 -8.21
C ALA A 64 -4.53 13.07 -7.83
N CYS A 65 -4.35 12.73 -6.55
CA CYS A 65 -4.60 11.38 -6.05
C CYS A 65 -6.09 11.03 -6.08
N GLU A 66 -6.97 11.98 -5.71
CA GLU A 66 -8.42 11.76 -5.77
C GLU A 66 -8.89 11.51 -7.21
N LEU A 67 -8.35 12.23 -8.19
CA LEU A 67 -8.67 12.05 -9.59
C LEU A 67 -8.12 10.72 -10.15
N ILE A 68 -6.90 10.31 -9.79
CA ILE A 68 -6.37 8.99 -10.14
C ILE A 68 -7.33 7.89 -9.63
N ARG A 69 -7.73 7.97 -8.37
CA ARG A 69 -8.68 7.03 -7.75
C ARG A 69 -10.01 7.02 -8.49
N GLY A 70 -10.58 8.17 -8.81
CA GLY A 70 -11.86 8.30 -9.50
C GLY A 70 -11.84 7.80 -10.94
N LYS A 71 -10.75 8.07 -11.67
CA LYS A 71 -10.59 7.69 -13.09
C LYS A 71 -10.47 6.17 -13.32
N ALA A 72 -10.18 5.37 -12.30
CA ALA A 72 -10.19 3.90 -12.40
C ALA A 72 -11.55 3.37 -12.91
N GLY A 73 -12.66 3.96 -12.46
CA GLY A 73 -14.00 3.60 -12.93
C GLY A 73 -14.23 3.90 -14.41
N ARG A 74 -13.60 4.97 -14.94
CA ARG A 74 -13.72 5.34 -16.37
C ARG A 74 -13.08 4.28 -17.27
N VAL A 75 -11.88 3.84 -16.95
CA VAL A 75 -11.16 2.81 -17.72
C VAL A 75 -11.88 1.45 -17.62
N MET A 76 -12.34 1.08 -16.43
CA MET A 76 -13.15 -0.13 -16.23
C MET A 76 -14.47 -0.07 -17.02
N GLY A 77 -15.09 1.10 -17.10
CA GLY A 77 -16.29 1.34 -17.92
C GLY A 77 -16.05 1.07 -19.41
N ALA A 78 -14.90 1.49 -19.95
CA ALA A 78 -14.51 1.21 -21.34
C ALA A 78 -14.35 -0.29 -21.60
N LEU A 79 -13.70 -1.03 -20.70
CA LEU A 79 -13.61 -2.49 -20.78
C LEU A 79 -15.00 -3.16 -20.80
N THR A 80 -15.86 -2.76 -19.88
CA THR A 80 -17.22 -3.32 -19.78
C THR A 80 -18.03 -2.99 -21.04
N GLY A 81 -17.93 -1.76 -21.55
CA GLY A 81 -18.56 -1.33 -22.78
C GLY A 81 -18.13 -2.19 -23.98
N MET A 82 -16.82 -2.43 -24.11
CA MET A 82 -16.29 -3.25 -25.20
C MET A 82 -16.78 -4.70 -25.12
N LEU A 83 -16.76 -5.31 -23.95
CA LEU A 83 -17.29 -6.66 -23.74
C LEU A 83 -18.80 -6.74 -24.09
N MET A 84 -19.57 -5.71 -23.74
CA MET A 84 -20.99 -5.65 -24.08
C MET A 84 -21.22 -5.44 -25.58
N THR A 85 -20.38 -4.69 -26.27
CA THR A 85 -20.44 -4.52 -27.72
C THR A 85 -20.20 -5.85 -28.44
N LEU A 86 -19.21 -6.62 -28.01
CA LEU A 86 -18.86 -7.91 -28.63
C LEU A 86 -19.86 -9.03 -28.30
N LYS A 87 -20.49 -8.96 -27.13
CA LYS A 87 -21.41 -10.01 -26.66
C LYS A 87 -22.58 -10.20 -27.64
N GLY A 88 -22.71 -11.41 -28.15
CA GLY A 88 -23.84 -11.83 -28.96
C GLY A 88 -23.80 -11.40 -30.42
N LEU A 89 -22.68 -10.79 -30.88
CA LEU A 89 -22.49 -10.55 -32.31
C LEU A 89 -22.29 -11.86 -33.06
N PRO A 90 -22.83 -11.99 -34.30
CA PRO A 90 -22.51 -13.12 -35.15
C PRO A 90 -21.04 -13.04 -35.61
N LEU A 91 -20.49 -14.16 -36.08
CA LEU A 91 -19.18 -14.21 -36.69
C LEU A 91 -19.12 -13.32 -37.93
N ALA A 92 -17.91 -12.83 -38.26
CA ALA A 92 -17.62 -11.82 -39.26
C ALA A 92 -17.90 -10.38 -38.78
N TYR A 93 -17.71 -9.41 -39.69
CA TYR A 93 -17.81 -7.99 -39.33
C TYR A 93 -19.24 -7.53 -39.15
N ASN A 94 -19.46 -6.80 -38.06
CA ASN A 94 -20.68 -6.06 -37.78
C ASN A 94 -20.35 -4.60 -37.45
N LYS A 95 -21.25 -3.67 -37.82
CA LYS A 95 -21.02 -2.23 -37.66
C LYS A 95 -20.83 -1.81 -36.19
N ASP A 96 -21.39 -2.57 -35.26
CA ASP A 96 -21.24 -2.44 -33.79
C ASP A 96 -19.77 -2.38 -33.39
N MET A 97 -18.88 -3.06 -34.12
CA MET A 97 -17.43 -3.07 -33.86
C MET A 97 -16.77 -1.71 -34.07
N GLN A 98 -17.47 -0.71 -34.61
CA GLN A 98 -16.94 0.67 -34.67
C GLN A 98 -16.90 1.33 -33.27
N GLU A 99 -17.64 0.83 -32.30
CA GLU A 99 -17.60 1.28 -30.92
C GLU A 99 -16.28 0.92 -30.20
N ASP A 100 -15.41 0.18 -30.88
CA ASP A 100 -14.09 -0.18 -30.36
C ASP A 100 -13.15 1.03 -30.19
N LYS A 101 -13.37 2.16 -30.88
CA LYS A 101 -12.40 3.24 -30.99
C LYS A 101 -12.47 4.28 -29.88
N GLU A 102 -13.64 4.86 -29.66
CA GLU A 102 -13.78 5.96 -28.70
C GLU A 102 -13.42 5.51 -27.28
N GLY A 103 -13.94 4.33 -26.88
CA GLY A 103 -13.69 3.80 -25.54
C GLY A 103 -12.22 3.46 -25.28
N ILE A 104 -11.51 2.88 -26.27
CA ILE A 104 -10.09 2.55 -26.07
C ILE A 104 -9.21 3.80 -26.07
N PHE A 105 -9.43 4.75 -26.96
CA PHE A 105 -8.62 5.97 -27.01
C PHE A 105 -8.77 6.75 -25.71
N ASP A 106 -9.99 6.96 -25.24
CA ASP A 106 -10.26 7.62 -23.97
C ASP A 106 -9.64 6.90 -22.78
N ALA A 107 -9.70 5.56 -22.77
CA ALA A 107 -9.12 4.75 -21.70
C ALA A 107 -7.59 4.82 -21.69
N LEU A 108 -6.94 4.78 -22.87
CA LEU A 108 -5.48 4.86 -22.99
C LEU A 108 -4.95 6.23 -22.58
N ASP A 109 -5.56 7.31 -23.04
CA ASP A 109 -5.21 8.67 -22.65
C ASP A 109 -5.39 8.85 -21.13
N THR A 110 -6.51 8.38 -20.59
CA THR A 110 -6.78 8.42 -19.15
C THR A 110 -5.76 7.62 -18.35
N TRP A 111 -5.39 6.44 -18.81
CA TRP A 111 -4.40 5.59 -18.16
C TRP A 111 -3.02 6.22 -18.17
N GLN A 112 -2.58 6.75 -19.33
CA GLN A 112 -1.31 7.45 -19.48
C GLN A 112 -1.23 8.66 -18.56
N ASP A 113 -2.25 9.52 -18.56
CA ASP A 113 -2.33 10.70 -17.69
C ASP A 113 -2.22 10.31 -16.21
N CYS A 114 -2.85 9.21 -15.80
CA CYS A 114 -2.80 8.74 -14.41
C CYS A 114 -1.42 8.19 -14.03
N VAL A 115 -0.72 7.50 -14.94
CA VAL A 115 0.67 7.04 -14.73
C VAL A 115 1.61 8.24 -14.59
N ASP A 116 1.50 9.21 -15.49
CA ASP A 116 2.33 10.42 -15.45
C ASP A 116 2.07 11.22 -14.17
N MET A 117 0.81 11.37 -13.78
CA MET A 117 0.45 12.07 -12.55
C MET A 117 0.97 11.33 -11.30
N ALA A 118 0.88 10.00 -11.26
CA ALA A 118 1.43 9.22 -10.16
C ALA A 118 2.96 9.37 -10.06
N THR A 119 3.64 9.49 -11.21
CA THR A 119 5.08 9.78 -11.27
C THR A 119 5.39 11.14 -10.65
N PHE A 120 4.64 12.20 -11.01
CA PHE A 120 4.81 13.52 -10.40
C PHE A 120 4.55 13.53 -8.89
N VAL A 121 3.56 12.77 -8.43
CA VAL A 121 3.28 12.62 -6.99
C VAL A 121 4.51 12.03 -6.28
N LEU A 122 5.14 11.01 -6.84
CA LEU A 122 6.30 10.35 -6.24
C LEU A 122 7.57 11.20 -6.29
N ASP A 123 7.82 11.90 -7.40
CA ASP A 123 9.05 12.69 -7.60
C ASP A 123 9.18 13.83 -6.60
N GLU A 124 8.07 14.41 -6.18
CA GLU A 124 8.06 15.57 -5.27
C GLU A 124 7.57 15.23 -3.86
N LEU A 125 7.36 13.95 -3.56
CA LEU A 125 6.91 13.48 -2.27
C LEU A 125 7.95 13.72 -1.19
N LYS A 126 7.54 14.32 -0.07
CA LYS A 126 8.35 14.44 1.14
C LYS A 126 7.85 13.50 2.21
N VAL A 127 8.72 12.67 2.76
CA VAL A 127 8.39 11.78 3.88
C VAL A 127 8.70 12.48 5.20
N ASN A 128 7.72 12.52 6.10
CA ASN A 128 7.91 12.98 7.48
C ASN A 128 8.43 11.81 8.33
N THR A 129 9.74 11.65 8.34
CA THR A 129 10.43 10.53 8.99
C THR A 129 10.18 10.48 10.50
N ASP A 130 10.11 11.62 11.17
CA ASP A 130 9.88 11.68 12.62
C ASP A 130 8.48 11.21 12.96
N ARG A 131 7.50 11.67 12.19
CA ARG A 131 6.10 11.28 12.39
C ARG A 131 5.83 9.82 12.06
N THR A 132 6.42 9.30 10.98
CA THR A 132 6.31 7.87 10.63
C THR A 132 6.97 6.99 11.69
N ARG A 133 8.15 7.39 12.20
CA ARG A 133 8.82 6.70 13.29
C ARG A 133 7.97 6.70 14.58
N GLU A 134 7.45 7.85 14.98
CA GLU A 134 6.57 7.97 16.13
C GLU A 134 5.35 7.05 16.01
N ALA A 135 4.72 7.02 14.85
CA ALA A 135 3.55 6.18 14.60
C ALA A 135 3.90 4.68 14.66
N ALA A 136 5.07 4.28 14.12
CA ALA A 136 5.52 2.89 14.15
C ALA A 136 5.83 2.37 15.57
N LEU A 137 6.19 3.26 16.49
CA LEU A 137 6.44 2.92 17.90
C LEU A 137 5.15 2.80 18.72
N LYS A 138 4.02 3.29 18.20
CA LYS A 138 2.73 3.22 18.91
C LYS A 138 2.01 1.90 18.67
N GLY A 139 1.10 1.55 19.58
CA GLY A 139 0.17 0.46 19.38
C GLY A 139 0.73 -0.93 19.66
N TYR A 140 1.87 -1.03 20.35
CA TYR A 140 2.46 -2.31 20.76
C TYR A 140 2.72 -3.26 19.58
N SER A 141 3.12 -2.71 18.44
CA SER A 141 3.39 -3.49 17.22
C SER A 141 4.51 -4.52 17.39
N ASN A 142 5.40 -4.32 18.38
CA ASN A 142 6.47 -5.22 18.79
C ASN A 142 6.01 -6.37 19.72
N ALA A 143 4.73 -6.46 20.03
CA ALA A 143 4.19 -7.56 20.85
C ALA A 143 4.38 -8.94 20.18
N THR A 144 4.35 -8.99 18.84
CA THR A 144 4.64 -10.21 18.08
C THR A 144 6.06 -10.70 18.33
N GLU A 145 7.04 -9.79 18.37
CA GLU A 145 8.44 -10.11 18.66
C GLU A 145 8.61 -10.68 20.08
N LEU A 146 7.85 -10.16 21.04
CA LEU A 146 7.85 -10.71 22.39
C LEU A 146 7.26 -12.13 22.41
N ALA A 147 6.20 -12.40 21.65
CA ALA A 147 5.65 -13.75 21.55
C ALA A 147 6.66 -14.73 20.92
N ASP A 148 7.32 -14.35 19.83
CA ASP A 148 8.34 -15.15 19.17
C ASP A 148 9.55 -15.39 20.10
N TYR A 149 9.93 -14.38 20.89
CA TYR A 149 10.99 -14.50 21.89
C TYR A 149 10.65 -15.56 22.97
N LEU A 150 9.42 -15.54 23.50
CA LEU A 150 8.98 -16.53 24.47
C LEU A 150 8.96 -17.95 23.88
N VAL A 151 8.52 -18.07 22.61
CA VAL A 151 8.57 -19.35 21.89
C VAL A 151 10.00 -19.84 21.73
N ALA A 152 10.94 -18.96 21.38
CA ALA A 152 12.37 -19.32 21.28
C ALA A 152 12.97 -19.74 22.64
N LYS A 153 12.42 -19.25 23.74
CA LYS A 153 12.78 -19.67 25.11
C LYS A 153 12.07 -20.96 25.57
N GLY A 154 11.27 -21.60 24.68
CA GLY A 154 10.62 -22.88 24.95
C GLY A 154 9.18 -22.80 25.49
N VAL A 155 8.58 -21.62 25.54
CA VAL A 155 7.16 -21.46 25.88
C VAL A 155 6.30 -21.85 24.69
N PRO A 156 5.26 -22.71 24.83
CA PRO A 156 4.37 -23.03 23.72
C PRO A 156 3.72 -21.76 23.11
N PHE A 157 3.55 -21.73 21.79
CA PHE A 157 3.04 -20.54 21.09
C PHE A 157 1.71 -20.02 21.68
N ARG A 158 0.78 -20.90 22.02
CA ARG A 158 -0.52 -20.51 22.59
C ARG A 158 -0.37 -19.81 23.94
N ASP A 159 0.53 -20.31 24.77
CA ASP A 159 0.79 -19.75 26.10
C ASP A 159 1.58 -18.41 25.94
N SER A 160 2.53 -18.35 25.01
CA SER A 160 3.26 -17.11 24.67
C SER A 160 2.30 -16.01 24.25
N HIS A 161 1.32 -16.31 23.39
CA HIS A 161 0.33 -15.34 22.95
C HIS A 161 -0.51 -14.80 24.11
N HIS A 162 -0.91 -15.68 25.06
CA HIS A 162 -1.67 -15.29 26.24
C HIS A 162 -0.83 -14.40 27.17
N ILE A 163 0.39 -14.83 27.50
CA ILE A 163 1.36 -14.06 28.32
C ILE A 163 1.58 -12.67 27.74
N VAL A 164 1.81 -12.57 26.42
CA VAL A 164 2.02 -11.27 25.76
C VAL A 164 0.77 -10.41 25.82
N GLY A 165 -0.41 -10.99 25.65
CA GLY A 165 -1.68 -10.28 25.80
C GLY A 165 -1.82 -9.63 27.18
N GLU A 166 -1.54 -10.38 28.25
CA GLU A 166 -1.56 -9.88 29.64
C GLU A 166 -0.48 -8.81 29.87
N THR A 167 0.72 -9.00 29.31
CA THR A 167 1.82 -8.03 29.39
C THR A 167 1.45 -6.72 28.73
N VAL A 168 0.81 -6.77 27.55
CA VAL A 168 0.34 -5.56 26.83
C VAL A 168 -0.76 -4.84 27.63
N VAL A 169 -1.72 -5.56 28.21
CA VAL A 169 -2.75 -4.95 29.06
C VAL A 169 -2.10 -4.24 30.25
N TYR A 170 -1.14 -4.88 30.92
CA TYR A 170 -0.40 -4.26 32.00
C TYR A 170 0.36 -3.00 31.55
N ALA A 171 1.04 -3.05 30.40
CA ALA A 171 1.75 -1.89 29.86
C ALA A 171 0.80 -0.71 29.57
N ILE A 172 -0.38 -0.99 29.01
CA ILE A 172 -1.44 0.00 28.77
C ILE A 172 -1.88 0.64 30.10
N GLU A 173 -2.16 -0.14 31.13
CA GLU A 173 -2.58 0.35 32.46
C GLU A 173 -1.51 1.22 33.13
N LYS A 174 -0.23 0.94 32.85
CA LYS A 174 0.90 1.72 33.36
C LYS A 174 1.27 2.92 32.47
N GLY A 175 0.66 3.05 31.29
CA GLY A 175 1.02 4.09 30.30
C GLY A 175 2.44 3.94 29.75
N LYS A 176 2.97 2.70 29.68
CA LYS A 176 4.33 2.37 29.22
C LYS A 176 4.29 1.67 27.86
N ALA A 177 5.34 1.85 27.05
CA ALA A 177 5.62 0.94 25.94
C ALA A 177 6.20 -0.39 26.48
N LEU A 178 6.24 -1.45 25.64
CA LEU A 178 6.82 -2.73 26.08
C LEU A 178 8.32 -2.60 26.41
N GLU A 179 9.04 -1.82 25.63
CA GLU A 179 10.46 -1.54 25.86
C GLU A 179 10.76 -0.73 27.13
N ASP A 180 9.75 -0.09 27.72
CA ASP A 180 9.87 0.66 28.99
C ASP A 180 9.55 -0.19 30.24
N LEU A 181 9.09 -1.42 30.03
CA LEU A 181 8.87 -2.34 31.15
C LEU A 181 10.22 -2.85 31.69
N THR A 182 10.33 -2.93 33.00
CA THR A 182 11.50 -3.51 33.67
C THR A 182 11.45 -5.04 33.66
N ILE A 183 12.60 -5.71 33.82
CA ILE A 183 12.65 -7.18 33.93
C ILE A 183 11.76 -7.72 35.05
N PRO A 184 11.70 -7.12 36.25
CA PRO A 184 10.73 -7.54 37.25
C PRO A 184 9.26 -7.42 36.85
N GLU A 185 8.92 -6.42 36.00
CA GLU A 185 7.57 -6.28 35.48
C GLU A 185 7.25 -7.40 34.49
N PHE A 186 8.15 -7.71 33.54
CA PHE A 186 8.00 -8.85 32.62
C PHE A 186 7.89 -10.18 33.36
N ARG A 187 8.67 -10.39 34.40
CA ARG A 187 8.68 -11.63 35.17
C ARG A 187 7.42 -11.86 35.99
N GLN A 188 6.52 -10.91 36.09
CA GLN A 188 5.18 -11.14 36.62
C GLN A 188 4.36 -12.07 35.71
N PHE A 189 4.70 -12.12 34.45
CA PHE A 189 3.99 -12.89 33.43
C PHE A 189 4.77 -14.11 32.94
N SER A 190 6.13 -14.03 32.93
CA SER A 190 6.96 -15.17 32.55
C SER A 190 8.38 -15.05 33.10
N ASP A 191 8.80 -16.07 33.89
CA ASP A 191 10.14 -16.11 34.48
C ASP A 191 11.27 -16.30 33.49
N VAL A 192 10.97 -16.71 32.24
CA VAL A 192 11.98 -16.93 31.17
C VAL A 192 12.51 -15.64 30.57
N VAL A 193 11.90 -14.49 30.88
CA VAL A 193 12.32 -13.20 30.34
C VAL A 193 13.62 -12.74 31.02
N GLY A 194 14.62 -12.46 30.18
CA GLY A 194 15.91 -11.91 30.57
C GLY A 194 16.19 -10.55 29.91
N ASP A 195 17.36 -10.00 30.23
CA ASP A 195 17.78 -8.67 29.69
C ASP A 195 17.84 -8.62 28.17
N ASP A 196 18.01 -9.77 27.50
CA ASP A 196 18.02 -9.92 26.05
C ASP A 196 16.64 -9.60 25.38
N VAL A 197 15.57 -9.41 26.15
CA VAL A 197 14.27 -8.97 25.64
C VAL A 197 14.34 -7.59 25.01
N TYR A 198 15.15 -6.69 25.52
CA TYR A 198 15.27 -5.34 24.96
C TYR A 198 15.93 -5.32 23.57
N ASP A 199 16.79 -6.29 23.26
CA ASP A 199 17.41 -6.43 21.95
C ASP A 199 16.38 -6.73 20.86
N ILE A 200 15.27 -7.40 21.20
CA ILE A 200 14.25 -7.81 20.23
C ILE A 200 13.07 -6.84 20.13
N LEU A 201 12.85 -6.00 21.14
CA LEU A 201 11.72 -5.08 21.18
C LEU A 201 11.97 -3.76 20.45
N SER A 202 13.22 -3.44 20.10
CA SER A 202 13.54 -2.21 19.38
C SER A 202 12.90 -2.20 18.00
N LEU A 203 12.45 -1.00 17.54
CA LEU A 203 11.88 -0.84 16.19
C LEU A 203 12.83 -1.36 15.11
N GLN A 204 14.13 -1.12 15.24
CA GLN A 204 15.11 -1.60 14.27
C GLN A 204 15.16 -3.12 14.23
N SER A 205 15.21 -3.80 15.36
CA SER A 205 15.16 -5.26 15.44
C SER A 205 13.88 -5.83 14.81
N CYS A 206 12.74 -5.20 15.07
CA CYS A 206 11.47 -5.61 14.48
C CYS A 206 11.50 -5.52 12.94
N LEU A 207 12.09 -4.46 12.39
CA LEU A 207 12.24 -4.31 10.94
C LEU A 207 13.25 -5.32 10.36
N ASP A 208 14.41 -5.50 11.00
CA ASP A 208 15.47 -6.38 10.52
C ASP A 208 15.03 -7.86 10.47
N LYS A 209 14.16 -8.29 11.36
CA LYS A 209 13.57 -9.63 11.34
C LYS A 209 12.65 -9.91 10.14
N ARG A 210 12.12 -8.89 9.49
CA ARG A 210 11.26 -9.05 8.30
C ARG A 210 12.07 -9.34 7.03
N CYS A 211 12.95 -10.35 7.10
CA CYS A 211 13.94 -10.70 6.08
C CYS A 211 13.47 -11.72 5.03
N ALA A 212 12.21 -12.18 5.07
CA ALA A 212 11.65 -13.00 4.00
C ALA A 212 11.61 -12.23 2.67
N LYS A 213 11.63 -12.93 1.52
CA LYS A 213 11.50 -12.28 0.21
C LYS A 213 10.18 -11.48 0.15
N GLY A 214 10.27 -10.20 -0.21
CA GLY A 214 9.12 -9.27 -0.17
C GLY A 214 8.86 -8.65 1.21
N GLY A 215 9.68 -8.95 2.22
CA GLY A 215 9.62 -8.31 3.54
C GLY A 215 10.17 -6.88 3.54
N VAL A 216 9.90 -6.17 4.62
CA VAL A 216 10.20 -4.72 4.75
C VAL A 216 11.54 -4.42 5.44
N SER A 217 12.39 -5.44 5.68
CA SER A 217 13.72 -5.16 6.22
C SER A 217 14.53 -4.28 5.26
N PRO A 218 15.39 -3.37 5.76
CA PRO A 218 16.20 -2.50 4.90
C PRO A 218 16.97 -3.25 3.82
N LEU A 219 17.49 -4.45 4.15
CA LEU A 219 18.17 -5.32 3.21
C LEU A 219 17.25 -5.76 2.06
N ARG A 220 16.03 -6.23 2.37
CA ARG A 220 15.08 -6.70 1.36
C ARG A 220 14.54 -5.57 0.49
N VAL A 221 14.33 -4.41 1.07
CA VAL A 221 13.94 -3.21 0.32
C VAL A 221 15.04 -2.80 -0.65
N ALA A 222 16.31 -2.78 -0.21
CA ALA A 222 17.44 -2.47 -1.08
C ALA A 222 17.57 -3.47 -2.24
N GLU A 223 17.43 -4.78 -1.98
CA GLU A 223 17.43 -5.82 -3.01
C GLU A 223 16.29 -5.63 -4.02
N ALA A 224 15.07 -5.35 -3.55
CA ALA A 224 13.91 -5.12 -4.41
C ALA A 224 14.10 -3.88 -5.30
N ILE A 225 14.68 -2.80 -4.77
CA ILE A 225 15.01 -1.60 -5.53
C ILE A 225 16.06 -1.93 -6.61
N ALA A 226 17.11 -2.68 -6.27
CA ALA A 226 18.14 -3.06 -7.22
C ALA A 226 17.57 -3.94 -8.34
N GLU A 227 16.72 -4.91 -8.00
CA GLU A 227 16.03 -5.77 -8.97
C GLU A 227 15.11 -4.96 -9.89
N ALA A 228 14.31 -4.03 -9.34
CA ALA A 228 13.44 -3.17 -10.13
C ALA A 228 14.24 -2.29 -11.12
N LYS A 229 15.33 -1.66 -10.65
CA LYS A 229 16.21 -0.86 -11.52
C LYS A 229 16.84 -1.69 -12.64
N ALA A 230 17.26 -2.93 -12.36
CA ALA A 230 17.83 -3.81 -13.37
C ALA A 230 16.81 -4.27 -14.43
N ARG A 231 15.52 -4.31 -14.11
CA ARG A 231 14.44 -4.62 -15.07
C ARG A 231 14.08 -3.44 -15.97
N LEU A 232 14.35 -2.21 -15.53
CA LEU A 232 14.02 -0.97 -16.25
C LEU A 232 15.19 -0.46 -17.11
N ALA A 233 16.40 -0.98 -16.91
CA ALA A 233 17.59 -0.66 -17.69
C ALA A 233 17.66 -1.50 -18.96
#